data_a9b2d95529a11067c6b1657171e9c6f7
#
_entry.id   a9b2d95529a11067c6b1657171e9c6f7
#
_cell.length_a   1.000
_cell.length_b   1.000
_cell.length_c   1.000
_cell.angle_alpha   90.00
_cell.angle_beta   90.00
_cell.angle_gamma   90.00
#
_symmetry.space_group_name_H-M   'P 1'
#
loop_
_entity.id
_entity.type
_entity.pdbx_description
1 polymer ?
#
loop_
_entity_poly.entity_id
_entity_poly.type
_entity_poly.pdbx_seq_one_letter_code
_entity_poly.pdbx_strand_id
1 'polypeptide(L)'
;VTQVGPAGARADPWAEPVRGLLLDIDDTLVDTQAAMRSSCATGAAAAWPQESAELHARVSEVFYDDPRGYFDAYTRGEFAFAEMRAARYHEACRRSGLPEKGFERFEEAYRVAFARSQVMFDDALALLDGASAAGVAVGFVTNSGHEQTEVKLDAVGLRGRGPVVTTDTLGVGKPDPAIFTRAMALVGGRREQTVVVGDTLHTDVVGGLAAGMRVAWLQRPGRPEPRNAGWGTPVEDPRVRVVPDLAAVASWFQAGP
;
A
#
# COMPACT_ATOMS: atom_id res chain seq x y z
N VAL A 1 28.07 -42.26 21.73
CA VAL A 1 27.91 -41.64 20.41
C VAL A 1 26.40 -41.43 20.21
N THR A 2 25.92 -40.24 20.51
CA THR A 2 24.50 -39.86 20.35
C THR A 2 24.31 -39.43 18.88
N GLN A 3 23.59 -40.23 18.11
CA GLN A 3 23.19 -39.86 16.75
C GLN A 3 22.22 -38.67 16.82
N VAL A 4 22.65 -37.51 16.30
CA VAL A 4 21.77 -36.40 15.99
C VAL A 4 21.00 -36.82 14.75
N GLY A 5 19.70 -37.06 14.89
CA GLY A 5 18.81 -37.32 13.77
C GLY A 5 18.75 -36.13 12.78
N PRO A 6 18.45 -36.36 11.50
CA PRO A 6 18.41 -35.30 10.52
C PRO A 6 17.38 -34.23 10.95
N ALA A 7 17.82 -32.98 10.94
CA ALA A 7 16.93 -31.81 11.15
C ALA A 7 15.74 -31.96 10.20
N GLY A 8 14.53 -32.07 10.77
CA GLY A 8 13.30 -32.24 10.00
C GLY A 8 13.20 -31.20 8.89
N ALA A 9 12.99 -31.63 7.67
CA ALA A 9 12.75 -30.76 6.54
C ALA A 9 11.61 -29.80 6.94
N ARG A 10 11.86 -28.50 6.93
CA ARG A 10 10.80 -27.49 7.15
C ARG A 10 9.76 -27.71 6.05
N ALA A 11 8.51 -27.89 6.45
CA ALA A 11 7.40 -28.02 5.49
C ALA A 11 7.41 -26.81 4.54
N ASP A 12 7.15 -27.06 3.25
CA ASP A 12 7.02 -25.97 2.27
C ASP A 12 5.87 -25.05 2.72
N PRO A 13 6.14 -23.78 3.01
CA PRO A 13 5.09 -22.84 3.44
C PRO A 13 4.02 -22.62 2.36
N TRP A 14 4.29 -23.00 1.09
CA TRP A 14 3.37 -22.86 -0.03
C TRP A 14 2.64 -24.16 -0.39
N ALA A 15 2.77 -25.22 0.41
CA ALA A 15 2.05 -26.48 0.20
C ALA A 15 0.53 -26.35 0.39
N GLU A 16 0.09 -25.49 1.29
CA GLU A 16 -1.35 -25.25 1.50
C GLU A 16 -1.95 -24.37 0.38
N PRO A 17 -3.15 -24.68 -0.11
CA PRO A 17 -3.80 -23.86 -1.13
C PRO A 17 -4.08 -22.44 -0.62
N VAL A 18 -4.09 -21.48 -1.54
CA VAL A 18 -4.51 -20.10 -1.23
C VAL A 18 -6.02 -20.05 -1.09
N ARG A 19 -6.52 -19.57 0.04
CA ARG A 19 -7.95 -19.40 0.34
C ARG A 19 -8.31 -18.00 0.77
N GLY A 20 -7.30 -17.16 1.07
CA GLY A 20 -7.47 -15.77 1.45
C GLY A 20 -6.35 -14.89 0.88
N LEU A 21 -6.72 -13.69 0.44
CA LEU A 21 -5.82 -12.63 0.04
C LEU A 21 -6.04 -11.42 0.92
N LEU A 22 -4.97 -10.85 1.45
CA LEU A 22 -4.95 -9.55 2.09
C LEU A 22 -4.16 -8.60 1.19
N LEU A 23 -4.89 -7.75 0.49
CA LEU A 23 -4.34 -6.89 -0.55
C LEU A 23 -4.06 -5.49 0.01
N ASP A 24 -2.86 -5.01 -0.17
CA ASP A 24 -2.60 -3.58 -0.11
C ASP A 24 -3.33 -2.87 -1.25
N ILE A 25 -3.57 -1.56 -1.11
CA ILE A 25 -4.30 -0.75 -2.09
C ILE A 25 -3.34 0.14 -2.88
N ASP A 26 -2.54 0.93 -2.17
CA ASP A 26 -1.71 1.99 -2.73
C ASP A 26 -0.51 1.40 -3.48
N ASP A 27 -0.41 1.71 -4.78
CA ASP A 27 0.62 1.19 -5.68
C ASP A 27 0.63 -0.34 -5.88
N THR A 28 -0.32 -1.03 -5.22
CA THR A 28 -0.63 -2.45 -5.41
C THR A 28 -1.81 -2.63 -6.35
N LEU A 29 -2.99 -2.10 -6.01
CA LEU A 29 -4.22 -2.16 -6.82
C LEU A 29 -4.47 -0.87 -7.59
N VAL A 30 -4.14 0.27 -7.00
CA VAL A 30 -4.39 1.61 -7.52
C VAL A 30 -3.07 2.35 -7.69
N ASP A 31 -2.87 3.03 -8.82
CA ASP A 31 -1.71 3.87 -9.08
C ASP A 31 -1.77 5.17 -8.26
N THR A 32 -1.60 5.03 -6.95
CA THR A 32 -1.66 6.14 -6.00
C THR A 32 -0.50 7.10 -6.18
N GLN A 33 0.67 6.63 -6.59
CA GLN A 33 1.83 7.47 -6.87
C GLN A 33 1.51 8.50 -7.97
N ALA A 34 0.98 8.05 -9.11
CA ALA A 34 0.61 8.94 -10.20
C ALA A 34 -0.52 9.89 -9.79
N ALA A 35 -1.54 9.38 -9.09
CA ALA A 35 -2.65 10.19 -8.58
C ALA A 35 -2.18 11.27 -7.61
N MET A 36 -1.29 10.93 -6.66
CA MET A 36 -0.74 11.91 -5.72
C MET A 36 0.10 12.97 -6.41
N ARG A 37 0.98 12.57 -7.33
CA ARG A 37 1.86 13.53 -8.03
C ARG A 37 1.07 14.52 -8.87
N SER A 38 0.11 14.06 -9.68
CA SER A 38 -0.72 14.93 -10.51
C SER A 38 -1.59 15.86 -9.66
N SER A 39 -2.18 15.35 -8.58
CA SER A 39 -3.01 16.13 -7.67
C SER A 39 -2.21 17.16 -6.89
N CYS A 40 -0.99 16.82 -6.50
CA CYS A 40 -0.10 17.74 -5.81
C CYS A 40 0.34 18.88 -6.72
N ALA A 41 0.66 18.60 -7.99
CA ALA A 41 0.96 19.64 -8.98
C ALA A 41 -0.27 20.57 -9.20
N THR A 42 -1.47 20.00 -9.24
CA THR A 42 -2.73 20.79 -9.32
C THR A 42 -2.92 21.67 -8.08
N GLY A 43 -2.70 21.14 -6.89
CA GLY A 43 -2.73 21.90 -5.64
C GLY A 43 -1.70 23.02 -5.61
N ALA A 44 -0.46 22.75 -6.07
CA ALA A 44 0.60 23.73 -6.17
C ALA A 44 0.24 24.86 -7.13
N ALA A 45 -0.32 24.55 -8.30
CA ALA A 45 -0.80 25.54 -9.25
C ALA A 45 -1.93 26.43 -8.69
N ALA A 46 -2.80 25.86 -7.87
CA ALA A 46 -3.86 26.63 -7.20
C ALA A 46 -3.29 27.56 -6.10
N ALA A 47 -2.30 27.09 -5.34
CA ALA A 47 -1.66 27.89 -4.28
C ALA A 47 -0.76 29.00 -4.86
N TRP A 48 -0.04 28.72 -5.94
CA TRP A 48 0.89 29.66 -6.60
C TRP A 48 0.68 29.73 -8.10
N PRO A 49 -0.42 30.35 -8.56
CA PRO A 49 -0.78 30.40 -10.00
C PRO A 49 0.20 31.22 -10.87
N GLN A 50 1.10 31.98 -10.26
CA GLN A 50 2.12 32.79 -10.97
C GLN A 50 3.46 32.06 -11.15
N GLU A 51 3.62 30.89 -10.52
CA GLU A 51 4.83 30.12 -10.59
C GLU A 51 4.81 29.16 -11.80
N SER A 52 5.98 28.67 -12.19
CA SER A 52 6.10 27.79 -13.36
C SER A 52 5.60 26.36 -13.09
N ALA A 53 5.26 25.66 -14.18
CA ALA A 53 4.88 24.26 -14.11
C ALA A 53 6.00 23.36 -13.54
N GLU A 54 7.28 23.70 -13.81
CA GLU A 54 8.44 22.99 -13.28
C GLU A 54 8.52 23.13 -11.75
N LEU A 55 8.20 24.33 -11.23
CA LEU A 55 8.18 24.55 -9.79
C LEU A 55 7.02 23.80 -9.13
N HIS A 56 5.84 23.78 -9.76
CA HIS A 56 4.71 22.97 -9.29
C HIS A 56 5.05 21.47 -9.27
N ALA A 57 5.73 20.96 -10.30
CA ALA A 57 6.21 19.58 -10.34
C ALA A 57 7.22 19.29 -9.23
N ARG A 58 8.16 20.21 -8.97
CA ARG A 58 9.14 20.07 -7.86
C ARG A 58 8.45 20.03 -6.49
N VAL A 59 7.47 20.88 -6.26
CA VAL A 59 6.65 20.83 -5.02
C VAL A 59 5.99 19.45 -4.89
N SER A 60 5.44 18.94 -5.99
CA SER A 60 4.81 17.64 -6.04
C SER A 60 5.77 16.50 -5.69
N GLU A 61 6.98 16.51 -6.25
CA GLU A 61 8.01 15.51 -5.94
C GLU A 61 8.37 15.53 -4.46
N VAL A 62 8.71 16.71 -3.91
CA VAL A 62 9.08 16.84 -2.49
C VAL A 62 7.94 16.40 -1.57
N PHE A 63 6.70 16.81 -1.90
CA PHE A 63 5.53 16.41 -1.14
C PHE A 63 5.32 14.89 -1.18
N TYR A 64 5.46 14.28 -2.37
CA TYR A 64 5.35 12.84 -2.54
C TYR A 64 6.48 12.11 -1.80
N ASP A 65 7.73 12.52 -1.94
CA ASP A 65 8.90 11.86 -1.37
C ASP A 65 8.93 11.90 0.17
N ASP A 66 8.24 12.87 0.77
CA ASP A 66 8.14 13.00 2.23
C ASP A 66 9.48 12.84 2.95
N PRO A 67 10.48 13.68 2.66
CA PRO A 67 11.87 13.47 3.09
C PRO A 67 12.08 13.58 4.61
N ARG A 68 11.05 13.88 5.36
CA ARG A 68 11.03 13.92 6.83
C ARG A 68 10.29 12.74 7.46
N GLY A 69 9.62 11.90 6.66
CA GLY A 69 8.89 10.75 7.15
C GLY A 69 7.63 11.10 7.97
N TYR A 70 6.97 12.19 7.64
CA TYR A 70 5.73 12.59 8.33
C TYR A 70 4.61 11.56 8.15
N PHE A 71 4.57 10.88 6.99
CA PHE A 71 3.59 9.82 6.76
C PHE A 71 3.86 8.60 7.65
N ASP A 72 5.12 8.20 7.81
CA ASP A 72 5.48 7.12 8.72
C ASP A 72 5.16 7.49 10.18
N ALA A 73 5.38 8.74 10.58
CA ALA A 73 5.00 9.23 11.91
C ALA A 73 3.47 9.20 12.11
N TYR A 74 2.70 9.56 11.08
CA TYR A 74 1.23 9.40 11.09
C TYR A 74 0.81 7.93 11.27
N THR A 75 1.43 6.99 10.54
CA THR A 75 1.08 5.56 10.66
C THR A 75 1.42 4.96 12.03
N ARG A 76 2.35 5.60 12.77
CA ARG A 76 2.65 5.26 14.17
C ARG A 76 1.77 6.00 15.18
N GLY A 77 0.81 6.82 14.71
CA GLY A 77 -0.09 7.58 15.57
C GLY A 77 0.53 8.84 16.22
N GLU A 78 1.71 9.29 15.74
CA GLU A 78 2.43 10.48 16.26
C GLU A 78 1.84 11.79 15.72
N PHE A 79 1.13 11.75 14.60
CA PHE A 79 0.47 12.89 13.95
C PHE A 79 -0.98 12.56 13.61
N ALA A 80 -1.86 13.54 13.70
CA ALA A 80 -3.14 13.47 13.04
C ALA A 80 -2.97 13.61 11.51
N PHE A 81 -3.90 13.07 10.71
CA PHE A 81 -3.82 13.12 9.25
C PHE A 81 -3.66 14.55 8.71
N ALA A 82 -4.47 15.49 9.22
CA ALA A 82 -4.40 16.90 8.79
C ALA A 82 -3.06 17.55 9.15
N GLU A 83 -2.50 17.24 10.31
CA GLU A 83 -1.19 17.75 10.75
C GLU A 83 -0.06 17.21 9.87
N MET A 84 -0.08 15.91 9.56
CA MET A 84 0.85 15.28 8.64
C MET A 84 0.80 15.93 7.25
N ARG A 85 -0.41 16.17 6.73
CA ARG A 85 -0.62 16.83 5.43
C ARG A 85 -0.01 18.23 5.40
N ALA A 86 -0.31 19.04 6.43
CA ALA A 86 0.25 20.39 6.58
C ALA A 86 1.78 20.37 6.70
N ALA A 87 2.34 19.46 7.51
CA ALA A 87 3.79 19.34 7.68
C ALA A 87 4.51 18.99 6.36
N ARG A 88 3.96 18.05 5.57
CA ARG A 88 4.50 17.72 4.24
C ARG A 88 4.44 18.90 3.28
N TYR A 89 3.33 19.65 3.29
CA TYR A 89 3.17 20.84 2.46
C TYR A 89 4.22 21.91 2.83
N HIS A 90 4.38 22.23 4.10
CA HIS A 90 5.36 23.22 4.57
C HIS A 90 6.79 22.79 4.22
N GLU A 91 7.13 21.51 4.34
CA GLU A 91 8.43 21.00 3.93
C GLU A 91 8.63 21.12 2.41
N ALA A 92 7.61 20.86 1.61
CA ALA A 92 7.67 21.01 0.15
C ALA A 92 7.88 22.50 -0.23
N CYS A 93 7.21 23.44 0.46
CA CYS A 93 7.41 24.87 0.27
C CYS A 93 8.87 25.27 0.57
N ARG A 94 9.39 24.91 1.74
CA ARG A 94 10.76 25.24 2.16
C ARG A 94 11.80 24.74 1.16
N ARG A 95 11.70 23.47 0.73
CA ARG A 95 12.65 22.88 -0.22
C ARG A 95 12.52 23.41 -1.63
N SER A 96 11.37 24.00 -1.96
CA SER A 96 11.11 24.63 -3.25
C SER A 96 11.35 26.13 -3.24
N GLY A 97 11.75 26.71 -2.12
CA GLY A 97 11.99 28.17 -1.97
C GLY A 97 10.71 28.99 -2.00
N LEU A 98 9.57 28.39 -1.67
CA LEU A 98 8.27 29.05 -1.65
C LEU A 98 7.87 29.47 -0.22
N PRO A 99 7.07 30.55 -0.06
CA PRO A 99 6.55 30.92 1.24
C PRO A 99 5.57 29.85 1.76
N GLU A 100 5.59 29.59 3.08
CA GLU A 100 4.72 28.61 3.73
C GLU A 100 3.28 29.15 3.93
N LYS A 101 2.61 29.50 2.84
CA LYS A 101 1.23 30.05 2.82
C LYS A 101 0.40 29.39 1.72
N GLY A 102 -0.93 29.46 1.81
CA GLY A 102 -1.83 28.96 0.77
C GLY A 102 -2.17 27.48 0.91
N PHE A 103 -1.94 26.89 2.09
CA PHE A 103 -2.24 25.49 2.36
C PHE A 103 -3.70 25.12 2.06
N GLU A 104 -4.65 25.94 2.48
CA GLU A 104 -6.09 25.69 2.27
C GLU A 104 -6.42 25.57 0.79
N ARG A 105 -5.87 26.45 -0.07
CA ARG A 105 -6.08 26.39 -1.53
C ARG A 105 -5.44 25.17 -2.15
N PHE A 106 -4.23 24.86 -1.69
CA PHE A 106 -3.52 23.64 -2.11
C PHE A 106 -4.33 22.40 -1.75
N GLU A 107 -4.78 22.29 -0.51
CA GLU A 107 -5.47 21.10 0.00
C GLU A 107 -6.84 20.92 -0.67
N GLU A 108 -7.60 21.99 -0.87
CA GLU A 108 -8.87 21.94 -1.57
C GLU A 108 -8.71 21.45 -3.03
N ALA A 109 -7.79 22.05 -3.78
CA ALA A 109 -7.52 21.66 -5.16
C ALA A 109 -6.93 20.24 -5.26
N TYR A 110 -6.00 19.90 -4.36
CA TYR A 110 -5.45 18.56 -4.24
C TYR A 110 -6.56 17.53 -4.03
N ARG A 111 -7.43 17.71 -3.04
CA ARG A 111 -8.48 16.76 -2.70
C ARG A 111 -9.42 16.47 -3.86
N VAL A 112 -9.84 17.53 -4.57
CA VAL A 112 -10.69 17.38 -5.76
C VAL A 112 -9.98 16.64 -6.88
N ALA A 113 -8.72 16.98 -7.15
CA ALA A 113 -7.92 16.32 -8.18
C ALA A 113 -7.64 14.86 -7.81
N PHE A 114 -7.28 14.57 -6.55
CA PHE A 114 -6.97 13.23 -6.07
C PHE A 114 -8.14 12.26 -6.22
N ALA A 115 -9.35 12.68 -5.88
CA ALA A 115 -10.55 11.86 -6.06
C ALA A 115 -10.80 11.48 -7.53
N ARG A 116 -10.39 12.35 -8.48
CA ARG A 116 -10.57 12.14 -9.93
C ARG A 116 -9.42 11.41 -10.62
N SER A 117 -8.27 11.36 -9.97
CA SER A 117 -7.03 10.82 -10.56
C SER A 117 -6.77 9.36 -10.19
N GLN A 118 -7.70 8.71 -9.50
CA GLN A 118 -7.53 7.32 -9.10
C GLN A 118 -7.67 6.41 -10.33
N VAL A 119 -6.64 5.61 -10.59
CA VAL A 119 -6.63 4.64 -11.69
C VAL A 119 -6.20 3.28 -11.13
N MET A 120 -7.00 2.26 -11.38
CA MET A 120 -6.67 0.88 -11.02
C MET A 120 -5.68 0.30 -12.04
N PHE A 121 -4.74 -0.52 -11.59
CA PHE A 121 -3.89 -1.28 -12.51
C PHE A 121 -4.71 -2.31 -13.28
N ASP A 122 -4.37 -2.53 -14.54
CA ASP A 122 -5.13 -3.41 -15.44
C ASP A 122 -5.26 -4.85 -14.93
N ASP A 123 -4.25 -5.33 -14.19
CA ASP A 123 -4.20 -6.69 -13.63
C ASP A 123 -4.97 -6.83 -12.29
N ALA A 124 -5.36 -5.74 -11.66
CA ALA A 124 -6.03 -5.77 -10.35
C ALA A 124 -7.44 -6.32 -10.44
N LEU A 125 -8.23 -5.89 -11.43
CA LEU A 125 -9.60 -6.40 -11.61
C LEU A 125 -9.60 -7.89 -11.95
N ALA A 126 -8.68 -8.32 -12.82
CA ALA A 126 -8.53 -9.73 -13.19
C ALA A 126 -8.17 -10.61 -11.98
N LEU A 127 -7.30 -10.13 -11.07
CA LEU A 127 -6.99 -10.81 -9.81
C LEU A 127 -8.25 -10.97 -8.94
N LEU A 128 -9.01 -9.88 -8.76
CA LEU A 128 -10.19 -9.87 -7.88
C LEU A 128 -11.31 -10.75 -8.41
N ASP A 129 -11.56 -10.72 -9.73
CA ASP A 129 -12.58 -11.55 -10.38
C ASP A 129 -12.15 -13.04 -10.37
N GLY A 130 -10.86 -13.31 -10.61
CA GLY A 130 -10.31 -14.68 -10.51
C GLY A 130 -10.40 -15.23 -9.08
N ALA A 131 -10.09 -14.42 -8.07
CA ALA A 131 -10.24 -14.80 -6.66
C ALA A 131 -11.69 -15.13 -6.32
N SER A 132 -12.63 -14.29 -6.75
CA SER A 132 -14.06 -14.53 -6.58
C SER A 132 -14.52 -15.83 -7.22
N ALA A 133 -14.12 -16.09 -8.48
CA ALA A 133 -14.45 -17.30 -9.19
C ALA A 133 -13.88 -18.57 -8.54
N ALA A 134 -12.69 -18.47 -7.92
CA ALA A 134 -12.04 -19.58 -7.23
C ALA A 134 -12.50 -19.74 -5.75
N GLY A 135 -13.41 -18.89 -5.26
CA GLY A 135 -13.84 -18.91 -3.86
C GLY A 135 -12.76 -18.49 -2.88
N VAL A 136 -11.79 -17.68 -3.32
CA VAL A 136 -10.74 -17.10 -2.48
C VAL A 136 -11.27 -15.81 -1.86
N ALA A 137 -11.28 -15.74 -0.54
CA ALA A 137 -11.74 -14.56 0.18
C ALA A 137 -10.74 -13.42 0.06
N VAL A 138 -11.22 -12.19 -0.14
CA VAL A 138 -10.38 -10.99 -0.30
C VAL A 138 -10.67 -9.98 0.80
N GLY A 139 -9.62 -9.41 1.38
CA GLY A 139 -9.67 -8.26 2.27
C GLY A 139 -8.61 -7.22 1.88
N PHE A 140 -8.86 -5.97 2.21
CA PHE A 140 -7.95 -4.86 1.92
C PHE A 140 -7.28 -4.36 3.20
N VAL A 141 -5.97 -4.09 3.15
CA VAL A 141 -5.17 -3.62 4.29
C VAL A 141 -4.30 -2.45 3.84
N THR A 142 -4.59 -1.26 4.34
CA THR A 142 -3.89 -0.03 3.91
C THR A 142 -3.46 0.84 5.08
N ASN A 143 -2.38 1.62 4.88
CA ASN A 143 -1.93 2.66 5.80
C ASN A 143 -2.64 4.01 5.58
N SER A 144 -3.57 4.08 4.65
CA SER A 144 -4.48 5.22 4.52
C SER A 144 -5.55 5.19 5.61
N GLY A 145 -6.04 6.38 6.01
CA GLY A 145 -7.22 6.50 6.87
C GLY A 145 -8.50 6.10 6.14
N HIS A 146 -9.60 5.96 6.90
CA HIS A 146 -10.86 5.47 6.37
C HIS A 146 -11.39 6.35 5.22
N GLU A 147 -11.46 7.67 5.43
CA GLU A 147 -12.01 8.61 4.43
C GLU A 147 -11.26 8.54 3.10
N GLN A 148 -9.91 8.56 3.13
CA GLN A 148 -9.08 8.50 1.92
C GLN A 148 -9.22 7.14 1.22
N THR A 149 -9.39 6.08 1.97
CA THR A 149 -9.59 4.74 1.43
C THR A 149 -10.93 4.64 0.71
N GLU A 150 -12.00 5.15 1.31
CA GLU A 150 -13.33 5.18 0.68
C GLU A 150 -13.31 5.94 -0.65
N VAL A 151 -12.65 7.12 -0.69
CA VAL A 151 -12.50 7.90 -1.94
C VAL A 151 -11.82 7.08 -3.04
N LYS A 152 -10.77 6.34 -2.71
CA LYS A 152 -10.05 5.49 -3.68
C LYS A 152 -10.93 4.34 -4.17
N LEU A 153 -11.52 3.59 -3.23
CA LEU A 153 -12.34 2.42 -3.56
C LEU A 153 -13.59 2.79 -4.38
N ASP A 154 -14.21 3.93 -4.07
CA ASP A 154 -15.34 4.44 -4.87
C ASP A 154 -14.91 4.80 -6.28
N ALA A 155 -13.81 5.54 -6.41
CA ALA A 155 -13.33 6.00 -7.71
C ALA A 155 -12.99 4.85 -8.69
N VAL A 156 -12.53 3.70 -8.15
CA VAL A 156 -12.15 2.54 -8.96
C VAL A 156 -13.16 1.38 -8.90
N GLY A 157 -14.33 1.56 -8.28
CA GLY A 157 -15.41 0.57 -8.25
C GLY A 157 -15.10 -0.66 -7.38
N LEU A 158 -14.26 -0.51 -6.36
CA LEU A 158 -13.89 -1.60 -5.45
C LEU A 158 -14.66 -1.60 -4.12
N ARG A 159 -15.51 -0.60 -3.88
CA ARG A 159 -16.35 -0.56 -2.67
C ARG A 159 -17.20 -1.82 -2.57
N GLY A 160 -17.16 -2.47 -1.39
CA GLY A 160 -17.95 -3.69 -1.12
C GLY A 160 -17.36 -4.99 -1.67
N ARG A 161 -16.19 -4.97 -2.32
CA ARG A 161 -15.49 -6.17 -2.81
C ARG A 161 -14.88 -7.03 -1.69
N GLY A 162 -14.74 -6.48 -0.47
CA GLY A 162 -14.21 -7.19 0.70
C GLY A 162 -14.12 -6.27 1.92
N PRO A 163 -13.85 -6.82 3.11
CA PRO A 163 -13.60 -6.01 4.30
C PRO A 163 -12.34 -5.17 4.13
N VAL A 164 -12.34 -3.97 4.70
CA VAL A 164 -11.24 -3.01 4.66
C VAL A 164 -10.72 -2.77 6.08
N VAL A 165 -9.40 -2.85 6.25
CA VAL A 165 -8.71 -2.51 7.50
C VAL A 165 -7.74 -1.35 7.21
N THR A 166 -7.98 -0.25 7.90
CA THR A 166 -7.23 1.01 7.77
C THR A 166 -6.50 1.32 9.07
N THR A 167 -5.65 2.36 9.09
CA THR A 167 -5.05 2.88 10.32
C THR A 167 -6.09 3.25 11.37
N ASP A 168 -7.26 3.74 10.97
CA ASP A 168 -8.32 4.14 11.89
C ASP A 168 -9.01 2.95 12.57
N THR A 169 -8.85 1.74 12.01
CA THR A 169 -9.46 0.52 12.56
C THR A 169 -8.87 0.13 13.91
N LEU A 170 -7.56 0.30 14.07
CA LEU A 170 -6.82 -0.10 15.29
C LEU A 170 -5.98 1.05 15.88
N GLY A 171 -5.98 2.21 15.27
CA GLY A 171 -5.11 3.34 15.66
C GLY A 171 -3.63 3.14 15.31
N VAL A 172 -3.31 2.06 14.58
CA VAL A 172 -1.97 1.75 14.07
C VAL A 172 -2.07 1.19 12.66
N GLY A 173 -0.97 1.31 11.90
CA GLY A 173 -0.88 0.81 10.53
C GLY A 173 0.12 -0.33 10.36
N LYS A 174 0.29 -0.79 9.12
CA LYS A 174 1.37 -1.68 8.72
C LYS A 174 2.72 -1.00 9.03
N PRO A 175 3.73 -1.69 9.56
CA PRO A 175 3.91 -3.14 9.63
C PRO A 175 3.40 -3.82 10.92
N ASP A 176 2.57 -3.17 11.75
CA ASP A 176 2.06 -3.83 12.96
C ASP A 176 1.29 -5.12 12.59
N PRO A 177 1.67 -6.30 13.13
CA PRO A 177 1.04 -7.57 12.78
C PRO A 177 -0.45 -7.65 13.17
N ALA A 178 -0.91 -6.80 14.09
CA ALA A 178 -2.30 -6.77 14.51
C ALA A 178 -3.25 -6.40 13.36
N ILE A 179 -2.81 -5.50 12.45
CA ILE A 179 -3.64 -5.07 11.31
C ILE A 179 -3.93 -6.23 10.35
N PHE A 180 -2.91 -7.06 10.06
CA PHE A 180 -3.05 -8.25 9.22
C PHE A 180 -3.87 -9.35 9.91
N THR A 181 -3.65 -9.57 11.21
CA THR A 181 -4.43 -10.52 12.01
C THR A 181 -5.91 -10.14 12.03
N ARG A 182 -6.21 -8.84 12.16
CA ARG A 182 -7.58 -8.32 12.09
C ARG A 182 -8.22 -8.56 10.72
N ALA A 183 -7.49 -8.25 9.64
CA ALA A 183 -7.98 -8.45 8.28
C ALA A 183 -8.21 -9.94 7.98
N MET A 184 -7.29 -10.82 8.37
CA MET A 184 -7.44 -12.27 8.23
C MET A 184 -8.70 -12.78 8.93
N ALA A 185 -8.96 -12.32 10.15
CA ALA A 185 -10.19 -12.71 10.88
C ALA A 185 -11.47 -12.26 10.15
N LEU A 186 -11.46 -11.07 9.52
CA LEU A 186 -12.60 -10.56 8.76
C LEU A 186 -12.89 -11.36 7.49
N VAL A 187 -11.86 -11.89 6.83
CA VAL A 187 -12.04 -12.77 5.66
C VAL A 187 -12.29 -14.25 6.05
N GLY A 188 -12.36 -14.57 7.34
CA GLY A 188 -12.51 -15.95 7.81
C GLY A 188 -11.33 -16.85 7.46
N GLY A 189 -10.15 -16.26 7.25
CA GLY A 189 -8.96 -16.94 6.76
C GLY A 189 -8.20 -17.70 7.85
N ARG A 190 -7.40 -18.68 7.41
CA ARG A 190 -6.37 -19.34 8.22
C ARG A 190 -5.00 -18.82 7.76
N ARG A 191 -4.08 -18.67 8.71
CA ARG A 191 -2.74 -18.10 8.46
C ARG A 191 -1.98 -18.81 7.35
N GLU A 192 -2.02 -20.14 7.35
CA GLU A 192 -1.31 -21.00 6.39
C GLU A 192 -1.91 -20.93 4.97
N GLN A 193 -3.15 -20.47 4.85
CA GLN A 193 -3.91 -20.38 3.59
C GLN A 193 -4.11 -18.93 3.15
N THR A 194 -3.59 -17.95 3.93
CA THR A 194 -3.73 -16.52 3.62
C THR A 194 -2.41 -15.97 3.09
N VAL A 195 -2.48 -15.14 2.05
CA VAL A 195 -1.34 -14.46 1.45
C VAL A 195 -1.55 -12.95 1.56
N VAL A 196 -0.55 -12.26 2.09
CA VAL A 196 -0.45 -10.80 2.00
C VAL A 196 0.15 -10.45 0.64
N VAL A 197 -0.45 -9.51 -0.06
CA VAL A 197 0.04 -8.99 -1.35
C VAL A 197 0.25 -7.50 -1.24
N GLY A 198 1.45 -7.02 -1.49
CA GLY A 198 1.77 -5.59 -1.44
C GLY A 198 3.12 -5.29 -2.06
N ASP A 199 3.37 -4.01 -2.34
CA ASP A 199 4.56 -3.54 -3.04
C ASP A 199 5.68 -3.08 -2.10
N THR A 200 5.36 -2.73 -0.85
CA THR A 200 6.31 -2.09 0.07
C THR A 200 6.96 -3.10 1.01
N LEU A 201 8.31 -3.21 0.93
CA LEU A 201 9.09 -4.17 1.72
C LEU A 201 8.81 -4.04 3.23
N HIS A 202 8.89 -2.82 3.78
CA HIS A 202 8.76 -2.61 5.22
C HIS A 202 7.32 -2.86 5.72
N THR A 203 6.34 -2.31 5.06
CA THR A 203 4.95 -2.35 5.55
C THR A 203 4.27 -3.69 5.24
N ASP A 204 4.41 -4.19 4.01
CA ASP A 204 3.69 -5.39 3.57
C ASP A 204 4.47 -6.66 3.82
N VAL A 205 5.76 -6.69 3.43
CA VAL A 205 6.54 -7.92 3.54
C VAL A 205 6.92 -8.18 5.00
N VAL A 206 7.57 -7.22 5.66
CA VAL A 206 7.98 -7.38 7.07
C VAL A 206 6.74 -7.52 7.96
N GLY A 207 5.70 -6.73 7.75
CA GLY A 207 4.46 -6.81 8.52
C GLY A 207 3.72 -8.13 8.32
N GLY A 208 3.57 -8.61 7.08
CA GLY A 208 2.96 -9.90 6.76
C GLY A 208 3.73 -11.07 7.36
N LEU A 209 5.07 -11.05 7.30
CA LEU A 209 5.93 -12.05 7.93
C LEU A 209 5.83 -12.02 9.45
N ALA A 210 5.77 -10.83 10.07
CA ALA A 210 5.58 -10.68 11.52
C ALA A 210 4.23 -11.24 11.98
N ALA A 211 3.17 -11.11 11.13
CA ALA A 211 1.88 -11.75 11.36
C ALA A 211 1.90 -13.27 11.09
N GLY A 212 3.03 -13.83 10.64
CA GLY A 212 3.23 -15.26 10.37
C GLY A 212 2.58 -15.74 9.07
N MET A 213 2.29 -14.85 8.14
CA MET A 213 1.64 -15.15 6.86
C MET A 213 2.64 -15.34 5.72
N ARG A 214 2.16 -15.91 4.61
CA ARG A 214 2.86 -15.90 3.32
C ARG A 214 2.73 -14.53 2.69
N VAL A 215 3.72 -14.12 1.90
CA VAL A 215 3.73 -12.79 1.27
C VAL A 215 4.07 -12.92 -0.20
N ALA A 216 3.27 -12.29 -1.04
CA ALA A 216 3.59 -11.94 -2.41
C ALA A 216 4.12 -10.52 -2.43
N TRP A 217 5.41 -10.35 -2.62
CA TRP A 217 6.02 -9.04 -2.75
C TRP A 217 5.96 -8.59 -4.20
N LEU A 218 5.10 -7.61 -4.47
CA LEU A 218 4.87 -7.09 -5.81
C LEU A 218 5.97 -6.10 -6.20
N GLN A 219 6.73 -6.42 -7.23
CA GLN A 219 7.75 -5.56 -7.82
C GLN A 219 7.43 -5.29 -9.29
N ARG A 220 6.63 -4.28 -9.57
CA ARG A 220 6.23 -3.92 -10.93
C ARG A 220 7.40 -3.41 -11.74
N PRO A 221 7.71 -3.99 -12.93
CA PRO A 221 8.77 -3.51 -13.80
C PRO A 221 8.59 -2.03 -14.19
N GLY A 222 9.68 -1.27 -14.19
CA GLY A 222 9.68 0.13 -14.62
C GLY A 222 9.09 1.12 -13.60
N ARG A 223 8.65 0.66 -12.45
CA ARG A 223 8.30 1.56 -11.34
C ARG A 223 9.51 1.83 -10.46
N PRO A 224 9.67 3.07 -9.96
CA PRO A 224 10.70 3.35 -8.97
C PRO A 224 10.45 2.49 -7.72
N GLU A 225 11.53 2.08 -7.06
CA GLU A 225 11.40 1.40 -5.77
C GLU A 225 10.56 2.25 -4.80
N PRO A 226 9.70 1.60 -3.99
CA PRO A 226 8.98 2.29 -2.94
C PRO A 226 9.94 3.02 -2.01
N ARG A 227 9.51 4.16 -1.44
CA ARG A 227 10.33 5.08 -0.63
C ARG A 227 11.16 4.45 0.48
N ASN A 228 10.84 3.24 0.88
CA ASN A 228 11.48 2.53 1.98
C ASN A 228 12.57 1.54 1.53
N ALA A 229 13.18 1.75 0.36
CA ALA A 229 14.32 0.97 -0.13
C ALA A 229 15.54 0.95 0.83
N GLY A 230 15.55 1.76 1.88
CA GLY A 230 16.58 1.79 2.92
C GLY A 230 16.45 0.72 4.02
N TRP A 231 15.43 -0.11 4.00
CA TRP A 231 15.17 -1.13 5.03
C TRP A 231 15.66 -2.53 4.60
N GLY A 232 16.94 -2.64 4.30
CA GLY A 232 17.61 -3.94 4.23
C GLY A 232 17.49 -4.70 2.90
N THR A 233 18.32 -5.73 2.80
CA THR A 233 18.40 -6.70 1.71
C THR A 233 17.07 -7.45 1.53
N PRO A 234 16.82 -7.98 0.31
CA PRO A 234 15.70 -8.88 0.04
C PRO A 234 15.56 -9.92 1.15
N VAL A 235 14.37 -10.07 1.69
CA VAL A 235 14.11 -11.01 2.79
C VAL A 235 14.22 -12.42 2.22
N GLU A 236 15.31 -13.13 2.53
CA GLU A 236 15.46 -14.56 2.26
C GLU A 236 14.58 -15.36 3.23
N ASP A 237 13.26 -15.25 3.07
CA ASP A 237 12.29 -16.03 3.83
C ASP A 237 11.50 -16.91 2.85
N PRO A 238 11.42 -18.24 3.07
CA PRO A 238 10.69 -19.13 2.15
C PRO A 238 9.19 -18.83 2.05
N ARG A 239 8.64 -18.00 2.94
CA ARG A 239 7.26 -17.54 2.88
C ARG A 239 7.06 -16.36 1.90
N VAL A 240 8.15 -15.75 1.39
CA VAL A 240 8.08 -14.63 0.45
C VAL A 240 8.24 -15.13 -0.99
N ARG A 241 7.35 -14.71 -1.85
CA ARG A 241 7.50 -14.82 -3.31
C ARG A 241 7.51 -13.43 -3.91
N VAL A 242 8.55 -13.10 -4.66
CA VAL A 242 8.59 -11.87 -5.46
C VAL A 242 7.80 -12.11 -6.74
N VAL A 243 6.88 -11.21 -7.06
CA VAL A 243 6.03 -11.29 -8.25
C VAL A 243 6.11 -9.99 -9.05
N PRO A 244 6.13 -10.06 -10.39
CA PRO A 244 6.20 -8.87 -11.24
C PRO A 244 4.85 -8.16 -11.42
N ASP A 245 3.76 -8.88 -11.21
CA ASP A 245 2.39 -8.41 -11.43
C ASP A 245 1.38 -9.24 -10.61
N LEU A 246 0.13 -8.81 -10.63
CA LEU A 246 -0.96 -9.50 -9.93
C LEU A 246 -1.46 -10.74 -10.70
N ALA A 247 -1.17 -10.85 -12.00
CA ALA A 247 -1.50 -12.04 -12.78
C ALA A 247 -0.71 -13.26 -12.27
N ALA A 248 0.54 -13.06 -11.86
CA ALA A 248 1.34 -14.08 -11.20
C ALA A 248 0.69 -14.60 -9.91
N VAL A 249 0.08 -13.71 -9.11
CA VAL A 249 -0.69 -14.10 -7.91
C VAL A 249 -1.95 -14.87 -8.28
N ALA A 250 -2.68 -14.41 -9.30
CA ALA A 250 -3.90 -15.07 -9.78
C ALA A 250 -3.65 -16.50 -10.23
N SER A 251 -2.49 -16.80 -10.78
CA SER A 251 -2.11 -18.15 -11.23
C SER A 251 -2.10 -19.19 -10.10
N TRP A 252 -1.96 -18.77 -8.83
CA TRP A 252 -1.86 -19.69 -7.69
C TRP A 252 -3.17 -20.34 -7.28
N PHE A 253 -4.31 -19.84 -7.75
CA PHE A 253 -5.64 -20.38 -7.44
C PHE A 253 -6.51 -20.62 -8.69
N GLN A 254 -6.00 -20.31 -9.89
CA GLN A 254 -6.68 -20.63 -11.17
C GLN A 254 -6.41 -22.06 -11.65
N ALA A 255 -5.41 -22.74 -11.09
CA ALA A 255 -5.12 -24.14 -11.38
C ALA A 255 -5.99 -25.04 -10.47
N GLY A 256 -7.24 -25.14 -10.75
CA GLY A 256 -8.15 -26.21 -10.31
C GLY A 256 -8.51 -27.08 -11.52
N PRO A 257 -8.77 -28.36 -11.31
CA PRO A 257 -8.85 -29.35 -12.37
C PRO A 257 -9.90 -29.03 -13.40
#